data_b1e0bf842734047f40823794e529f55d
#
_entry.id   b1e0bf842734047f40823794e529f55d
#
_cell.length_a   1.000
_cell.length_b   1.000
_cell.length_c   1.000
_cell.angle_alpha   90.00
_cell.angle_beta   90.00
_cell.angle_gamma   90.00
#
_symmetry.space_group_name_H-M   'P 1'
#
loop_
_entity.id
_entity.type
_entity.pdbx_description
1 polymer ?
#
loop_
_entity_poly.entity_id
_entity_poly.type
_entity_poly.pdbx_seq_one_letter_code
_entity_poly.pdbx_strand_id
1 'polypeptide(L)'
;MTNTKYHGVYRGVVVNTSDPKGLNRITLRVPQVTGQSVTNWAYPMLGIPVHSRFPYGNFHASARQTAASTTAAYKVGIDTDDGSQFIYLASSDISNSHIHVKYAGVYNIQFSAQFANSSTSIYNANVWIRINGVDVPASTGQLTIPAKHGGVNGQLVSSWNYLNKLKANDYVEFMWQVENTNVFLENIAAGTSPVTPTSPSFAVTFTLAGDYTPVSGDNAWVMFEGGDPNYPLWLGTF
;
A
#
# COMPACT_ATOMS: atom_id res chain seq x y z
N MET A 1 32.46 7.66 39.33
CA MET A 1 32.44 7.57 37.84
C MET A 1 31.54 8.66 37.33
N THR A 2 32.07 9.65 36.62
CA THR A 2 31.25 10.69 35.99
C THR A 2 30.43 10.05 34.91
N ASN A 3 29.12 10.00 35.12
CA ASN A 3 28.18 9.44 34.13
C ASN A 3 28.13 10.43 32.95
N THR A 4 28.77 10.08 31.84
CA THR A 4 28.81 10.94 30.64
C THR A 4 27.38 11.15 30.13
N LYS A 5 26.99 12.41 30.00
CA LYS A 5 25.67 12.78 29.48
C LYS A 5 25.76 13.16 27.99
N TYR A 6 24.79 12.66 27.22
CA TYR A 6 24.73 12.83 25.77
C TYR A 6 23.49 13.68 25.41
N HIS A 7 23.70 15.00 25.40
CA HIS A 7 22.67 15.99 25.06
C HIS A 7 22.80 16.35 23.58
N GLY A 8 21.89 15.86 22.75
CA GLY A 8 21.90 16.17 21.32
C GLY A 8 21.16 15.11 20.52
N VAL A 9 21.19 15.28 19.20
CA VAL A 9 20.63 14.34 18.23
C VAL A 9 21.78 13.59 17.57
N TYR A 10 21.67 12.28 17.54
CA TYR A 10 22.70 11.38 17.03
C TYR A 10 22.16 10.57 15.87
N ARG A 11 23.06 10.10 15.01
CA ARG A 11 22.71 9.13 13.97
C ARG A 11 22.86 7.72 14.52
N GLY A 12 21.84 6.92 14.34
CA GLY A 12 21.84 5.49 14.65
C GLY A 12 21.42 4.64 13.46
N VAL A 13 21.76 3.36 13.53
CA VAL A 13 21.31 2.36 12.58
C VAL A 13 20.35 1.42 13.31
N VAL A 14 19.19 1.19 12.74
CA VAL A 14 18.16 0.29 13.28
C VAL A 14 18.68 -1.15 13.26
N VAL A 15 18.59 -1.85 14.39
CA VAL A 15 19.03 -3.24 14.54
C VAL A 15 17.85 -4.19 14.65
N ASN A 16 16.88 -3.87 15.50
CA ASN A 16 15.70 -4.72 15.72
C ASN A 16 14.44 -3.87 15.88
N THR A 17 13.39 -4.31 15.21
CA THR A 17 12.06 -3.67 15.20
C THR A 17 10.94 -4.58 15.73
N SER A 18 11.28 -5.81 16.10
CA SER A 18 10.34 -6.79 16.66
C SER A 18 10.07 -6.51 18.14
N ASP A 19 9.41 -5.39 18.43
CA ASP A 19 9.10 -4.99 19.80
C ASP A 19 8.12 -5.97 20.47
N PRO A 20 8.53 -6.69 21.53
CA PRO A 20 7.67 -7.67 22.21
C PRO A 20 6.46 -7.05 22.92
N LYS A 21 6.46 -5.72 23.14
CA LYS A 21 5.34 -5.00 23.78
C LYS A 21 4.40 -4.33 22.76
N GLY A 22 4.74 -4.35 21.46
CA GLY A 22 3.92 -3.71 20.42
C GLY A 22 3.82 -2.19 20.54
N LEU A 23 4.81 -1.52 21.15
CA LEU A 23 4.83 -0.08 21.41
C LEU A 23 5.63 0.69 20.35
N ASN A 24 5.88 0.08 19.20
CA ASN A 24 6.68 0.63 18.11
C ASN A 24 8.08 1.09 18.52
N ARG A 25 8.68 0.39 19.50
CA ARG A 25 10.05 0.62 19.93
C ARG A 25 11.01 -0.10 19.01
N ILE A 26 12.20 0.45 18.89
CA ILE A 26 13.29 -0.13 18.11
C ILE A 26 14.57 -0.21 18.93
N THR A 27 15.50 -1.09 18.59
CA THR A 27 16.86 -1.01 19.10
C THR A 27 17.79 -0.50 18.01
N LEU A 28 18.79 0.24 18.41
CA LEU A 28 19.71 0.92 17.50
C LEU A 28 21.15 0.70 17.88
N ARG A 29 22.05 0.84 16.92
CA ARG A 29 23.45 1.07 17.14
C ARG A 29 23.73 2.56 16.91
N VAL A 30 24.24 3.25 17.92
CA VAL A 30 24.57 4.69 17.88
C VAL A 30 26.07 4.82 18.09
N PRO A 31 26.92 4.79 17.05
CA PRO A 31 28.38 4.65 17.17
C PRO A 31 29.02 5.71 18.04
N GLN A 32 28.52 6.94 18.02
CA GLN A 32 29.03 8.06 18.80
C GLN A 32 28.76 7.95 20.31
N VAL A 33 27.82 7.08 20.72
CA VAL A 33 27.37 6.95 22.11
C VAL A 33 27.59 5.53 22.63
N THR A 34 27.14 4.53 21.89
CA THR A 34 27.17 3.11 22.30
C THR A 34 28.32 2.34 21.65
N GLY A 35 29.10 2.96 20.74
CA GLY A 35 30.09 2.25 19.96
C GLY A 35 29.47 1.13 19.13
N GLN A 36 29.92 -0.10 19.32
CA GLN A 36 29.38 -1.30 18.67
C GLN A 36 28.19 -1.93 19.41
N SER A 37 27.90 -1.47 20.62
CA SER A 37 26.79 -1.99 21.43
C SER A 37 25.44 -1.50 20.90
N VAL A 38 24.43 -2.32 21.10
CA VAL A 38 23.04 -2.01 20.75
C VAL A 38 22.38 -1.32 21.96
N THR A 39 21.55 -0.33 21.71
CA THR A 39 20.79 0.39 22.75
C THR A 39 19.75 -0.53 23.42
N ASN A 40 19.23 -0.10 24.55
CA ASN A 40 17.92 -0.55 25.03
C ASN A 40 16.83 -0.21 23.98
N TRP A 41 15.61 -0.68 24.23
CA TRP A 41 14.46 -0.34 23.41
C TRP A 41 14.18 1.17 23.42
N ALA A 42 14.40 1.82 22.29
CA ALA A 42 14.14 3.24 22.08
C ALA A 42 12.65 3.46 21.84
N TYR A 43 12.03 4.33 22.62
CA TYR A 43 10.65 4.73 22.41
C TYR A 43 10.56 5.73 21.26
N PRO A 44 9.46 5.73 20.45
CA PRO A 44 9.20 6.81 19.51
C PRO A 44 8.94 8.11 20.28
N MET A 45 9.66 9.16 19.96
CA MET A 45 9.47 10.48 20.60
C MET A 45 8.21 11.17 20.10
N LEU A 46 7.87 10.97 18.84
CA LEU A 46 6.64 11.47 18.22
C LEU A 46 5.60 10.34 18.20
N GLY A 47 4.34 10.68 18.42
CA GLY A 47 3.24 9.70 18.39
C GLY A 47 3.09 9.00 17.04
N ILE A 48 3.60 9.58 15.97
CA ILE A 48 3.74 8.99 14.64
C ILE A 48 5.18 9.23 14.18
N PRO A 49 6.11 8.28 14.41
CA PRO A 49 7.45 8.39 13.85
C PRO A 49 7.36 8.38 12.31
N VAL A 50 8.10 9.26 11.68
CA VAL A 50 8.05 9.43 10.23
C VAL A 50 9.40 9.07 9.59
N HIS A 51 9.35 8.59 8.38
CA HIS A 51 10.50 8.62 7.48
C HIS A 51 10.64 10.04 6.89
N SER A 52 11.85 10.49 6.56
CA SER A 52 12.08 11.75 5.85
C SER A 52 11.35 11.80 4.50
N ARG A 53 10.97 10.64 3.99
CA ARG A 53 10.14 10.44 2.79
C ARG A 53 8.98 9.53 3.14
N PHE A 54 7.76 9.95 2.84
CA PHE A 54 6.56 9.15 3.09
C PHE A 54 6.39 8.04 2.05
N PRO A 55 6.05 6.80 2.47
CA PRO A 55 5.62 5.77 1.54
C PRO A 55 4.32 6.17 0.83
N TYR A 56 4.36 6.16 -0.48
CA TYR A 56 3.19 6.35 -1.35
C TYR A 56 3.37 5.56 -2.64
N GLY A 57 2.28 5.30 -3.34
CA GLY A 57 2.30 4.71 -4.67
C GLY A 57 1.00 5.01 -5.42
N ASN A 58 1.12 5.22 -6.72
CA ASN A 58 0.01 5.39 -7.65
C ASN A 58 0.22 4.45 -8.83
N PHE A 59 -0.74 3.56 -9.06
CA PHE A 59 -0.63 2.51 -10.07
C PHE A 59 -1.92 2.40 -10.84
N HIS A 60 -1.83 1.93 -12.10
CA HIS A 60 -3.03 1.67 -12.87
C HIS A 60 -2.87 0.47 -13.83
N ALA A 61 -4.01 0.03 -14.36
CA ALA A 61 -4.13 -0.95 -15.43
C ALA A 61 -4.52 -0.24 -16.72
N SER A 62 -3.64 -0.26 -17.72
CA SER A 62 -3.84 0.46 -18.98
C SER A 62 -4.73 -0.29 -19.98
N ALA A 63 -4.95 -1.60 -19.77
CA ALA A 63 -5.66 -2.47 -20.71
C ALA A 63 -7.02 -2.94 -20.18
N ARG A 64 -7.92 -3.29 -21.11
CA ARG A 64 -9.17 -4.01 -20.80
C ARG A 64 -8.83 -5.40 -20.22
N GLN A 65 -9.63 -5.84 -19.23
CA GLN A 65 -9.51 -7.16 -18.64
C GLN A 65 -10.86 -7.89 -18.67
N THR A 66 -10.87 -9.12 -19.16
CA THR A 66 -12.07 -9.93 -19.34
C THR A 66 -12.05 -11.15 -18.46
N ALA A 67 -13.22 -11.58 -17.98
CA ALA A 67 -13.39 -12.83 -17.27
C ALA A 67 -13.69 -13.96 -18.27
N ALA A 68 -12.96 -15.06 -18.18
CA ALA A 68 -13.20 -16.25 -18.99
C ALA A 68 -14.34 -17.13 -18.43
N SER A 69 -14.68 -16.98 -17.14
CA SER A 69 -15.70 -17.79 -16.44
C SER A 69 -16.39 -16.95 -15.38
N THR A 70 -17.62 -17.31 -15.05
CA THR A 70 -18.41 -16.71 -13.98
C THR A 70 -18.18 -17.38 -12.62
N THR A 71 -17.52 -18.54 -12.60
CA THR A 71 -17.25 -19.33 -11.40
C THR A 71 -15.84 -19.14 -10.85
N ALA A 72 -15.03 -18.32 -11.52
CA ALA A 72 -13.66 -18.03 -11.12
C ALA A 72 -13.50 -16.58 -10.65
N ALA A 73 -12.60 -16.37 -9.71
CA ALA A 73 -12.10 -15.07 -9.35
C ALA A 73 -10.83 -14.76 -10.14
N TYR A 74 -10.68 -13.52 -10.55
CA TYR A 74 -9.54 -13.03 -11.33
C TYR A 74 -8.79 -11.98 -10.55
N LYS A 75 -7.48 -11.98 -10.70
CA LYS A 75 -6.65 -10.87 -10.22
C LYS A 75 -6.79 -9.69 -11.20
N VAL A 76 -6.88 -8.48 -10.68
CA VAL A 76 -6.71 -7.27 -11.47
C VAL A 76 -5.25 -7.16 -11.88
N GLY A 77 -4.99 -7.17 -13.18
CA GLY A 77 -3.65 -6.94 -13.71
C GLY A 77 -3.33 -5.46 -13.71
N ILE A 78 -2.28 -5.08 -13.03
CA ILE A 78 -1.75 -3.72 -12.97
C ILE A 78 -0.43 -3.71 -13.72
N ASP A 79 -0.24 -2.77 -14.64
CA ASP A 79 0.91 -2.74 -15.55
C ASP A 79 1.72 -1.45 -15.48
N THR A 80 1.22 -0.42 -14.82
CA THR A 80 1.83 0.91 -14.82
C THR A 80 2.04 1.44 -13.40
N ASP A 81 3.24 1.95 -13.13
CA ASP A 81 3.60 2.73 -11.94
C ASP A 81 3.70 4.21 -12.37
N ASP A 82 2.77 5.04 -11.90
CA ASP A 82 2.73 6.48 -12.18
C ASP A 82 3.58 7.32 -11.21
N GLY A 83 4.17 6.69 -10.24
CA GLY A 83 5.04 7.27 -9.23
C GLY A 83 4.84 6.63 -7.88
N SER A 84 5.93 6.09 -7.36
CA SER A 84 5.92 5.39 -6.09
C SER A 84 7.19 5.66 -5.27
N GLN A 85 7.05 5.51 -3.96
CA GLN A 85 8.16 5.60 -3.02
C GLN A 85 7.96 4.60 -1.90
N PHE A 86 8.87 3.62 -1.77
CA PHE A 86 8.78 2.53 -0.80
C PHE A 86 7.54 1.64 -0.91
N ILE A 87 6.79 1.81 -1.99
CA ILE A 87 5.71 0.94 -2.44
C ILE A 87 6.00 0.68 -3.91
N TYR A 88 5.94 -0.56 -4.36
CA TYR A 88 6.36 -0.88 -5.72
C TYR A 88 5.52 -1.99 -6.34
N LEU A 89 5.34 -1.89 -7.64
CA LEU A 89 4.75 -2.94 -8.46
C LEU A 89 5.81 -4.03 -8.70
N ALA A 90 5.53 -5.24 -8.24
CA ALA A 90 6.52 -6.34 -8.31
C ALA A 90 6.70 -6.88 -9.73
N SER A 91 5.68 -6.78 -10.57
CA SER A 91 5.74 -7.22 -11.96
C SER A 91 4.77 -6.40 -12.80
N SER A 92 5.21 -5.98 -13.98
CA SER A 92 4.36 -5.41 -15.02
C SER A 92 3.64 -6.48 -15.85
N ASP A 93 3.90 -7.77 -15.61
CA ASP A 93 3.09 -8.85 -16.15
C ASP A 93 1.73 -8.85 -15.44
N ILE A 94 0.69 -8.55 -16.22
CA ILE A 94 -0.70 -8.44 -15.77
C ILE A 94 -1.14 -9.67 -14.97
N SER A 95 -0.68 -10.86 -15.34
CA SER A 95 -1.06 -12.12 -14.67
C SER A 95 -0.45 -12.27 -13.27
N ASN A 96 0.67 -11.62 -13.01
CA ASN A 96 1.47 -11.74 -11.79
C ASN A 96 1.64 -10.43 -11.02
N SER A 97 0.99 -9.35 -11.44
CA SER A 97 1.12 -8.07 -10.79
C SER A 97 0.59 -8.08 -9.36
N HIS A 98 1.35 -7.51 -8.45
CA HIS A 98 0.97 -7.27 -7.07
C HIS A 98 1.81 -6.11 -6.51
N ILE A 99 1.27 -5.42 -5.52
CA ILE A 99 1.88 -4.20 -4.99
C ILE A 99 2.45 -4.50 -3.61
N HIS A 100 3.75 -4.32 -3.45
CA HIS A 100 4.47 -4.51 -2.20
C HIS A 100 4.64 -3.21 -1.43
N VAL A 101 4.63 -3.32 -0.09
CA VAL A 101 5.03 -2.24 0.81
C VAL A 101 6.37 -2.59 1.46
N LYS A 102 7.33 -1.66 1.43
CA LYS A 102 8.64 -1.87 2.06
C LYS A 102 8.55 -1.84 3.59
N TYR A 103 7.73 -0.96 4.14
CA TYR A 103 7.64 -0.72 5.58
C TYR A 103 6.34 -1.21 6.16
N ALA A 104 6.39 -1.64 7.43
CA ALA A 104 5.17 -1.91 8.19
C ALA A 104 4.47 -0.61 8.56
N GLY A 105 3.13 -0.65 8.59
CA GLY A 105 2.32 0.51 8.95
C GLY A 105 0.85 0.30 8.63
N VAL A 106 0.05 1.32 8.92
CA VAL A 106 -1.34 1.40 8.47
C VAL A 106 -1.36 2.16 7.16
N TYR A 107 -1.87 1.53 6.12
CA TYR A 107 -1.97 2.10 4.78
C TYR A 107 -3.40 2.42 4.42
N ASN A 108 -3.61 3.61 3.88
CA ASN A 108 -4.82 3.97 3.17
C ASN A 108 -4.67 3.50 1.73
N ILE A 109 -5.58 2.61 1.31
CA ILE A 109 -5.63 2.01 -0.02
C ILE A 109 -6.92 2.47 -0.67
N GLN A 110 -6.81 3.33 -1.68
CA GLN A 110 -7.95 3.78 -2.46
C GLN A 110 -7.85 3.23 -3.87
N PHE A 111 -8.91 2.63 -4.36
CA PHE A 111 -8.95 2.17 -5.74
C PHE A 111 -10.27 2.48 -6.43
N SER A 112 -10.21 2.55 -7.74
CA SER A 112 -11.37 2.65 -8.63
C SER A 112 -11.29 1.57 -9.70
N ALA A 113 -12.44 0.97 -9.99
CA ALA A 113 -12.61 -0.03 -11.03
C ALA A 113 -13.65 0.48 -12.03
N GLN A 114 -13.31 0.49 -13.31
CA GLN A 114 -14.20 0.89 -14.38
C GLN A 114 -14.77 -0.33 -15.08
N PHE A 115 -16.02 -0.64 -14.78
CA PHE A 115 -16.73 -1.77 -15.38
C PHE A 115 -17.55 -1.36 -16.58
N ALA A 116 -17.62 -2.25 -17.57
CA ALA A 116 -18.57 -2.19 -18.67
C ALA A 116 -19.32 -3.50 -18.84
N ASN A 117 -20.53 -3.40 -19.39
CA ASN A 117 -21.41 -4.54 -19.68
C ASN A 117 -21.91 -4.44 -21.13
N SER A 118 -21.55 -5.42 -21.94
CA SER A 118 -21.96 -5.51 -23.35
C SER A 118 -23.28 -6.28 -23.56
N SER A 119 -23.88 -6.82 -22.49
CA SER A 119 -25.17 -7.52 -22.52
C SER A 119 -26.36 -6.54 -22.42
N THR A 120 -27.50 -6.96 -22.94
CA THR A 120 -28.79 -6.26 -22.76
C THR A 120 -29.46 -6.54 -21.42
N SER A 121 -28.83 -7.35 -20.55
CA SER A 121 -29.27 -7.62 -19.20
C SER A 121 -28.33 -7.02 -18.18
N ILE A 122 -28.86 -6.68 -17.00
CA ILE A 122 -28.08 -6.18 -15.85
C ILE A 122 -27.39 -7.37 -15.20
N TYR A 123 -26.14 -7.19 -14.77
CA TYR A 123 -25.35 -8.21 -14.03
C TYR A 123 -24.56 -7.58 -12.91
N ASN A 124 -24.23 -8.41 -11.92
CA ASN A 124 -23.39 -7.98 -10.82
C ASN A 124 -21.91 -8.35 -11.06
N ALA A 125 -21.04 -7.55 -10.44
CA ALA A 125 -19.64 -7.84 -10.27
C ALA A 125 -19.26 -7.68 -8.80
N ASN A 126 -18.26 -8.43 -8.35
CA ASN A 126 -17.68 -8.34 -7.02
C ASN A 126 -16.21 -7.91 -7.13
N VAL A 127 -15.76 -7.07 -6.21
CA VAL A 127 -14.35 -6.65 -6.09
C VAL A 127 -13.94 -6.74 -4.63
N TRP A 128 -12.73 -7.23 -4.35
CA TRP A 128 -12.17 -7.30 -2.98
C TRP A 128 -10.65 -7.22 -3.01
N ILE A 129 -10.05 -7.10 -1.84
CA ILE A 129 -8.61 -7.11 -1.68
C ILE A 129 -8.13 -8.44 -1.10
N ARG A 130 -6.89 -8.79 -1.46
CA ARG A 130 -6.15 -9.95 -0.99
C ARG A 130 -4.77 -9.49 -0.50
N ILE A 131 -4.34 -9.99 0.63
CA ILE A 131 -3.03 -9.70 1.19
C ILE A 131 -2.26 -11.01 1.32
N ASN A 132 -1.07 -11.08 0.73
CA ASN A 132 -0.21 -12.28 0.73
C ASN A 132 -0.95 -13.54 0.27
N GLY A 133 -1.79 -13.42 -0.77
CA GLY A 133 -2.58 -14.51 -1.31
C GLY A 133 -3.82 -14.90 -0.49
N VAL A 134 -4.14 -14.19 0.61
CA VAL A 134 -5.29 -14.46 1.48
C VAL A 134 -6.34 -13.36 1.32
N ASP A 135 -7.59 -13.74 1.04
CA ASP A 135 -8.70 -12.80 0.90
C ASP A 135 -8.97 -12.09 2.24
N VAL A 136 -9.09 -10.78 2.21
CA VAL A 136 -9.35 -9.97 3.40
C VAL A 136 -10.85 -10.03 3.73
N PRO A 137 -11.24 -10.50 4.92
CA PRO A 137 -12.64 -10.56 5.33
C PRO A 137 -13.28 -9.17 5.30
N ALA A 138 -14.54 -9.09 4.90
CA ALA A 138 -15.34 -7.86 4.80
C ALA A 138 -14.80 -6.81 3.81
N SER A 139 -13.94 -7.19 2.86
CA SER A 139 -13.43 -6.29 1.82
C SER A 139 -14.20 -6.38 0.50
N THR A 140 -15.18 -7.29 0.38
CA THR A 140 -15.94 -7.44 -0.87
C THR A 140 -16.98 -6.35 -1.03
N GLY A 141 -16.88 -5.61 -2.15
CA GLY A 141 -17.94 -4.76 -2.67
C GLY A 141 -18.65 -5.43 -3.84
N GLN A 142 -19.99 -5.44 -3.80
CA GLN A 142 -20.83 -5.90 -4.91
C GLN A 142 -21.39 -4.70 -5.68
N LEU A 143 -21.35 -4.79 -6.99
CA LEU A 143 -21.76 -3.76 -7.93
C LEU A 143 -22.80 -4.31 -8.88
N THR A 144 -23.79 -3.49 -9.19
CA THR A 144 -24.76 -3.78 -10.26
C THR A 144 -24.40 -2.96 -11.50
N ILE A 145 -23.96 -3.63 -12.57
CA ILE A 145 -23.53 -2.99 -13.81
C ILE A 145 -24.73 -2.89 -14.74
N PRO A 146 -25.10 -1.69 -15.20
CA PRO A 146 -26.25 -1.48 -16.06
C PRO A 146 -26.14 -2.24 -17.38
N ALA A 147 -27.25 -2.54 -17.97
CA ALA A 147 -27.33 -3.18 -19.30
C ALA A 147 -26.86 -2.24 -20.40
N LYS A 148 -26.41 -2.82 -21.51
CA LYS A 148 -26.18 -2.11 -22.76
C LYS A 148 -27.50 -1.51 -23.27
N HIS A 149 -27.46 -0.26 -23.69
CA HIS A 149 -28.62 0.43 -24.28
C HIS A 149 -28.22 1.23 -25.53
N GLY A 150 -29.05 1.19 -26.58
CA GLY A 150 -28.84 1.96 -27.79
C GLY A 150 -27.49 1.71 -28.49
N GLY A 151 -26.94 0.50 -28.39
CA GLY A 151 -25.63 0.17 -28.95
C GLY A 151 -24.45 0.53 -28.07
N VAL A 152 -24.66 1.25 -26.95
CA VAL A 152 -23.62 1.67 -25.99
C VAL A 152 -23.59 0.71 -24.80
N ASN A 153 -22.41 0.24 -24.41
CA ASN A 153 -22.24 -0.61 -23.23
C ASN A 153 -22.71 0.13 -21.96
N GLY A 154 -23.33 -0.60 -21.06
CA GLY A 154 -23.55 -0.11 -19.70
C GLY A 154 -22.20 0.12 -19.02
N GLN A 155 -22.03 1.22 -18.31
CA GLN A 155 -20.77 1.57 -17.65
C GLN A 155 -21.00 1.95 -16.19
N LEU A 156 -20.05 1.59 -15.35
CA LEU A 156 -20.02 1.95 -13.93
C LEU A 156 -18.58 2.11 -13.47
N VAL A 157 -18.27 3.28 -12.92
CA VAL A 157 -17.02 3.49 -12.16
C VAL A 157 -17.35 3.39 -10.70
N SER A 158 -16.62 2.55 -9.98
CA SER A 158 -16.80 2.35 -8.56
C SER A 158 -15.48 2.50 -7.83
N SER A 159 -15.52 3.06 -6.63
CA SER A 159 -14.33 3.30 -5.82
C SER A 159 -14.54 2.84 -4.38
N TRP A 160 -13.48 2.35 -3.78
CA TRP A 160 -13.42 1.97 -2.37
C TRP A 160 -12.19 2.55 -1.71
N ASN A 161 -12.28 2.65 -0.39
CA ASN A 161 -11.19 3.06 0.47
C ASN A 161 -11.10 2.10 1.65
N TYR A 162 -9.89 1.56 1.88
CA TYR A 162 -9.60 0.67 2.98
C TYR A 162 -8.41 1.17 3.79
N LEU A 163 -8.49 1.01 5.11
CA LEU A 163 -7.35 1.12 6.01
C LEU A 163 -6.92 -0.27 6.44
N ASN A 164 -5.70 -0.68 6.05
CA ASN A 164 -5.15 -1.98 6.40
C ASN A 164 -3.79 -1.84 7.07
N LYS A 165 -3.61 -2.61 8.14
CA LYS A 165 -2.29 -2.76 8.76
C LYS A 165 -1.50 -3.80 7.99
N LEU A 166 -0.41 -3.37 7.36
CA LEU A 166 0.50 -4.21 6.59
C LEU A 166 1.83 -4.35 7.32
N LYS A 167 2.44 -5.51 7.19
CA LYS A 167 3.83 -5.77 7.64
C LYS A 167 4.81 -5.36 6.55
N ALA A 168 6.06 -5.19 6.91
CA ALA A 168 7.12 -4.98 5.91
C ALA A 168 7.17 -6.16 4.92
N ASN A 169 7.23 -5.82 3.64
CA ASN A 169 7.21 -6.73 2.49
C ASN A 169 5.88 -7.47 2.25
N ASP A 170 4.81 -7.13 2.95
CA ASP A 170 3.48 -7.60 2.55
C ASP A 170 3.15 -7.09 1.13
N TYR A 171 2.36 -7.88 0.41
CA TYR A 171 1.83 -7.48 -0.89
C TYR A 171 0.30 -7.53 -0.93
N VAL A 172 -0.25 -6.64 -1.75
CA VAL A 172 -1.69 -6.48 -1.96
C VAL A 172 -2.03 -6.81 -3.41
N GLU A 173 -3.10 -7.56 -3.58
CA GLU A 173 -3.73 -7.89 -4.86
C GLU A 173 -5.19 -7.42 -4.82
N PHE A 174 -5.72 -7.07 -5.97
CA PHE A 174 -7.13 -6.75 -6.16
C PHE A 174 -7.77 -7.89 -6.95
N MET A 175 -8.88 -8.38 -6.45
CA MET A 175 -9.60 -9.53 -7.02
C MET A 175 -10.96 -9.08 -7.53
N TRP A 176 -11.43 -9.68 -8.60
CA TRP A 176 -12.75 -9.45 -9.14
C TRP A 176 -13.39 -10.71 -9.68
N GLN A 177 -14.73 -10.72 -9.72
CA GLN A 177 -15.57 -11.81 -10.25
C GLN A 177 -16.84 -11.21 -10.82
N VAL A 178 -17.42 -11.83 -11.84
CA VAL A 178 -18.62 -11.39 -12.54
C VAL A 178 -19.67 -12.47 -12.63
N GLU A 179 -20.93 -12.08 -12.67
CA GLU A 179 -22.04 -13.00 -12.91
C GLU A 179 -22.19 -13.39 -14.39
N ASN A 180 -21.63 -12.58 -15.30
CA ASN A 180 -21.67 -12.85 -16.74
C ASN A 180 -20.38 -12.34 -17.40
N THR A 181 -19.84 -13.10 -18.34
CA THR A 181 -18.59 -12.77 -19.06
C THR A 181 -18.69 -11.57 -20.00
N ASN A 182 -19.91 -11.05 -20.25
CA ASN A 182 -20.11 -9.77 -20.92
C ASN A 182 -19.79 -8.54 -20.02
N VAL A 183 -19.55 -8.76 -18.73
CA VAL A 183 -19.05 -7.74 -17.81
C VAL A 183 -17.54 -7.86 -17.73
N PHE A 184 -16.84 -6.73 -17.85
CA PHE A 184 -15.39 -6.65 -17.93
C PHE A 184 -14.89 -5.32 -17.36
N LEU A 185 -13.60 -5.27 -17.01
CA LEU A 185 -12.92 -4.02 -16.67
C LEU A 185 -12.51 -3.33 -17.98
N GLU A 186 -12.94 -2.07 -18.18
CA GLU A 186 -12.78 -1.36 -19.44
C GLU A 186 -11.83 -0.17 -19.31
N ASN A 187 -10.83 -0.10 -20.19
CA ASN A 187 -10.12 1.14 -20.47
C ASN A 187 -10.85 1.92 -21.58
N ILE A 188 -10.85 3.24 -21.49
CA ILE A 188 -11.43 4.10 -22.55
C ILE A 188 -10.30 4.81 -23.28
N ALA A 189 -10.33 4.72 -24.60
CA ALA A 189 -9.37 5.42 -25.46
C ALA A 189 -9.52 6.94 -25.35
N ALA A 190 -8.45 7.66 -25.66
CA ALA A 190 -8.46 9.11 -25.71
C ALA A 190 -9.53 9.63 -26.69
N GLY A 191 -10.30 10.61 -26.25
CA GLY A 191 -11.27 11.30 -27.11
C GLY A 191 -10.60 12.34 -28.01
N THR A 192 -11.22 12.64 -29.12
CA THR A 192 -10.69 13.60 -30.09
C THR A 192 -11.48 14.93 -30.15
N SER A 193 -12.75 14.93 -29.73
CA SER A 193 -13.58 16.15 -29.72
C SER A 193 -14.66 16.06 -28.62
N PRO A 194 -14.46 16.68 -27.44
CA PRO A 194 -13.22 17.30 -26.97
C PRO A 194 -12.08 16.30 -26.84
N VAL A 195 -10.85 16.77 -26.82
CA VAL A 195 -9.69 15.94 -26.51
C VAL A 195 -9.76 15.55 -25.03
N THR A 196 -9.84 14.27 -24.76
CA THR A 196 -9.81 13.71 -23.40
C THR A 196 -8.68 12.68 -23.28
N PRO A 197 -8.02 12.58 -22.13
CA PRO A 197 -7.01 11.52 -21.93
C PRO A 197 -7.65 10.13 -21.93
N THR A 198 -6.83 9.10 -22.09
CA THR A 198 -7.24 7.71 -21.86
C THR A 198 -7.68 7.51 -20.42
N SER A 199 -8.65 6.61 -20.19
CA SER A 199 -9.05 6.19 -18.85
C SER A 199 -8.51 4.79 -18.57
N PRO A 200 -7.89 4.52 -17.41
CA PRO A 200 -7.47 3.18 -17.03
C PRO A 200 -8.68 2.30 -16.72
N SER A 201 -8.52 0.98 -16.85
CA SER A 201 -9.56 0.03 -16.44
C SER A 201 -9.64 -0.13 -14.91
N PHE A 202 -8.52 0.13 -14.24
CA PHE A 202 -8.38 0.11 -12.78
C PHE A 202 -7.27 1.08 -12.37
N ALA A 203 -7.48 1.81 -11.29
CA ALA A 203 -6.46 2.68 -10.70
C ALA A 203 -6.43 2.52 -9.19
N VAL A 204 -5.25 2.61 -8.58
CA VAL A 204 -5.08 2.46 -7.14
C VAL A 204 -3.99 3.37 -6.60
N THR A 205 -4.25 3.93 -5.43
CA THR A 205 -3.29 4.71 -4.67
C THR A 205 -3.08 4.10 -3.29
N PHE A 206 -1.84 4.15 -2.84
CA PHE A 206 -1.42 3.78 -1.50
C PHE A 206 -0.80 4.97 -0.82
N THR A 207 -1.19 5.23 0.41
CA THR A 207 -0.52 6.22 1.27
C THR A 207 -0.38 5.67 2.68
N LEU A 208 0.78 5.87 3.30
CA LEU A 208 0.96 5.55 4.71
C LEU A 208 0.09 6.49 5.55
N ALA A 209 -0.80 5.93 6.36
CA ALA A 209 -1.73 6.67 7.22
C ALA A 209 -1.28 6.68 8.69
N GLY A 210 -0.41 5.75 9.12
CA GLY A 210 0.06 5.68 10.49
C GLY A 210 0.87 4.43 10.82
N ASP A 211 1.24 4.28 12.08
CA ASP A 211 1.95 3.10 12.63
C ASP A 211 3.24 2.72 11.87
N TYR A 212 3.94 3.72 11.30
CA TYR A 212 5.20 3.47 10.59
C TYR A 212 6.20 2.75 11.48
N THR A 213 6.74 1.64 11.00
CA THR A 213 7.84 0.91 11.65
C THR A 213 9.00 0.77 10.65
N PRO A 214 10.22 1.22 10.99
CA PRO A 214 11.39 1.06 10.14
C PRO A 214 11.78 -0.42 10.00
N VAL A 215 12.71 -0.68 9.10
CA VAL A 215 13.33 -2.01 8.96
C VAL A 215 14.77 -1.99 9.47
N SER A 216 15.30 -3.16 9.82
CA SER A 216 16.70 -3.30 10.20
C SER A 216 17.62 -2.79 9.08
N GLY A 217 18.63 -1.99 9.45
CA GLY A 217 19.54 -1.34 8.52
C GLY A 217 19.17 0.10 8.15
N ASP A 218 17.95 0.56 8.43
CA ASP A 218 17.59 1.96 8.23
C ASP A 218 18.40 2.88 9.16
N ASN A 219 18.67 4.10 8.67
CA ASN A 219 19.26 5.15 9.50
C ASN A 219 18.15 5.89 10.26
N ALA A 220 18.41 6.21 11.53
CA ALA A 220 17.45 6.89 12.38
C ALA A 220 18.11 8.03 13.18
N TRP A 221 17.31 9.07 13.44
CA TRP A 221 17.68 10.11 14.41
C TRP A 221 17.32 9.65 15.82
N VAL A 222 18.26 9.81 16.74
CA VAL A 222 18.17 9.31 18.12
C VAL A 222 18.53 10.41 19.11
N MET A 223 17.80 10.50 20.20
CA MET A 223 18.13 11.28 21.39
C MET A 223 18.16 10.38 22.62
N PHE A 224 18.64 10.90 23.73
CA PHE A 224 18.67 10.22 25.00
C PHE A 224 17.98 11.07 26.07
N GLU A 225 16.99 10.50 26.74
CA GLU A 225 16.23 11.20 27.78
C GLU A 225 17.17 11.61 28.93
N GLY A 226 17.18 12.89 29.27
CA GLY A 226 18.11 13.46 30.24
C GLY A 226 19.60 13.27 29.90
N GLY A 227 19.92 12.95 28.63
CA GLY A 227 21.26 12.63 28.16
C GLY A 227 21.75 11.24 28.58
N ASP A 228 20.91 10.37 29.12
CA ASP A 228 21.29 9.04 29.62
C ASP A 228 21.17 7.98 28.50
N PRO A 229 22.27 7.32 28.10
CA PRO A 229 22.25 6.33 27.02
C PRO A 229 21.38 5.10 27.30
N ASN A 230 20.95 4.89 28.55
CA ASN A 230 20.02 3.81 28.90
C ASN A 230 18.57 4.10 28.50
N TYR A 231 18.23 5.36 28.19
CA TYR A 231 16.87 5.79 27.82
C TYR A 231 16.86 6.42 26.42
N PRO A 232 17.06 5.60 25.38
CA PRO A 232 17.04 6.09 24.01
C PRO A 232 15.64 6.44 23.54
N LEU A 233 15.53 7.49 22.74
CA LEU A 233 14.33 7.94 22.04
C LEU A 233 14.65 8.03 20.56
N TRP A 234 13.79 7.55 19.67
CA TRP A 234 13.97 7.72 18.24
C TRP A 234 12.95 8.71 17.65
N LEU A 235 13.40 9.53 16.72
CA LEU A 235 12.65 10.68 16.18
C LEU A 235 12.05 10.40 14.81
N GLY A 236 12.67 9.50 14.06
CA GLY A 236 12.31 9.16 12.69
C GLY A 236 13.51 8.58 11.95
N THR A 237 13.29 8.12 10.72
CA THR A 237 14.32 7.55 9.83
C THR A 237 14.61 8.48 8.65
N PHE A 238 15.77 8.30 7.97
CA PHE A 238 16.21 9.11 6.83
C PHE A 238 17.02 8.32 5.81
#